data_910fc6ac9a3103c48205591811cf3936
#
_entry.id   910fc6ac9a3103c48205591811cf3936
#
_cell.length_a   1.000
_cell.length_b   1.000
_cell.length_c   1.000
_cell.angle_alpha   90.00
_cell.angle_beta   90.00
_cell.angle_gamma   90.00
#
_symmetry.space_group_name_H-M   'P 1'
#
loop_
_entity.id
_entity.type
_entity.pdbx_description
1 polymer ?
#
loop_
_entity_poly.entity_id
_entity_poly.type
_entity_poly.pdbx_seq_one_letter_code
_entity_poly.pdbx_strand_id
1 'polypeptide(L)'
;MRDKFQTSLLVDMRDSAAAICRYLGDTTKESFYSNDEKQDAVLRRLEIIGEAAGRIAHEVQKEFPDIPFRQIRGMRNIIAHDYGEVDLERVWETAMVDVPALLKTLERALR
;
A
#
# COMPACT_ATOMS: atom_id res chain seq x y z
N MET A 1 -22.24 -6.33 7.89
CA MET A 1 -21.26 -6.25 9.00
C MET A 1 -20.02 -7.07 8.67
N ARG A 2 -18.85 -6.47 8.80
CA ARG A 2 -17.60 -7.16 8.53
C ARG A 2 -17.19 -8.03 9.71
N ASP A 3 -16.59 -9.17 9.44
CA ASP A 3 -16.09 -10.06 10.46
C ASP A 3 -14.65 -9.64 10.87
N LYS A 4 -14.09 -10.36 11.83
CA LYS A 4 -12.73 -10.07 12.32
C LYS A 4 -11.69 -10.21 11.24
N PHE A 5 -11.87 -11.17 10.34
CA PHE A 5 -10.92 -11.39 9.26
C PHE A 5 -10.90 -10.19 8.31
N GLN A 6 -12.08 -9.72 7.91
CA GLN A 6 -12.16 -8.56 7.01
C GLN A 6 -11.56 -7.31 7.68
N THR A 7 -11.84 -7.12 8.97
CA THR A 7 -11.25 -6.01 9.72
C THR A 7 -9.72 -6.12 9.76
N SER A 8 -9.20 -7.33 9.96
CA SER A 8 -7.73 -7.51 10.01
C SER A 8 -7.06 -7.17 8.69
N LEU A 9 -7.73 -7.43 7.56
CA LEU A 9 -7.20 -7.04 6.26
C LEU A 9 -7.08 -5.52 6.12
N LEU A 10 -8.09 -4.80 6.58
CA LEU A 10 -8.05 -3.33 6.57
C LEU A 10 -6.96 -2.80 7.49
N VAL A 11 -6.77 -3.42 8.66
CA VAL A 11 -5.71 -3.07 9.60
C VAL A 11 -4.33 -3.34 8.97
N ASP A 12 -4.16 -4.46 8.28
CA ASP A 12 -2.90 -4.77 7.59
C ASP A 12 -2.58 -3.70 6.54
N MET A 13 -3.58 -3.26 5.79
CA MET A 13 -3.39 -2.19 4.81
C MET A 13 -2.95 -0.90 5.49
N ARG A 14 -3.63 -0.51 6.58
CA ARG A 14 -3.29 0.69 7.33
C ARG A 14 -1.88 0.61 7.89
N ASP A 15 -1.54 -0.50 8.52
CA ASP A 15 -0.23 -0.66 9.17
C ASP A 15 0.90 -0.65 8.16
N SER A 16 0.68 -1.26 6.99
CA SER A 16 1.69 -1.24 5.94
C SER A 16 1.83 0.14 5.31
N ALA A 17 0.72 0.86 5.11
CA ALA A 17 0.78 2.24 4.62
C ALA A 17 1.54 3.13 5.61
N ALA A 18 1.26 2.99 6.90
CA ALA A 18 1.97 3.75 7.94
C ALA A 18 3.46 3.40 7.96
N ALA A 19 3.80 2.12 7.79
CA ALA A 19 5.19 1.67 7.74
C ALA A 19 5.94 2.32 6.57
N ILE A 20 5.33 2.38 5.40
CA ILE A 20 5.96 3.02 4.23
C ILE A 20 6.27 4.49 4.53
N CYS A 21 5.31 5.19 5.13
CA CYS A 21 5.52 6.59 5.50
C CYS A 21 6.69 6.75 6.47
N ARG A 22 6.79 5.85 7.46
CA ARG A 22 7.93 5.87 8.40
C ARG A 22 9.25 5.57 7.71
N TYR A 23 9.28 4.55 6.84
CA TYR A 23 10.51 4.16 6.13
C TYR A 23 11.05 5.28 5.27
N LEU A 24 10.16 6.00 4.60
CA LEU A 24 10.58 7.07 3.71
C LEU A 24 10.93 8.35 4.47
N GLY A 25 10.13 8.72 5.49
CA GLY A 25 10.45 9.91 6.29
C GLY A 25 10.92 11.08 5.42
N ASP A 26 12.14 11.53 5.66
CA ASP A 26 12.77 12.63 4.91
C ASP A 26 13.60 12.14 3.72
N THR A 27 13.45 10.87 3.34
CA THR A 27 14.22 10.30 2.23
C THR A 27 13.97 11.06 0.93
N THR A 28 15.04 11.42 0.25
CA THR A 28 14.93 12.05 -1.07
C THR A 28 14.80 10.98 -2.15
N LYS A 29 14.31 11.38 -3.31
CA LYS A 29 14.19 10.49 -4.45
C LYS A 29 15.55 9.86 -4.81
N GLU A 30 16.59 10.68 -4.84
CA GLU A 30 17.95 10.23 -5.16
C GLU A 30 18.45 9.21 -4.15
N SER A 31 18.23 9.48 -2.87
CA SER A 31 18.63 8.56 -1.79
C SER A 31 17.86 7.24 -1.89
N PHE A 32 16.57 7.30 -2.19
CA PHE A 32 15.74 6.10 -2.37
C PHE A 32 16.29 5.23 -3.51
N TYR A 33 16.70 5.86 -4.61
CA TYR A 33 17.18 5.14 -5.80
C TYR A 33 18.50 4.42 -5.56
N SER A 34 19.25 4.82 -4.54
CA SER A 34 20.53 4.19 -4.20
C SER A 34 20.48 3.36 -2.91
N ASN A 35 19.29 3.09 -2.38
CA ASN A 35 19.13 2.37 -1.13
C ASN A 35 18.29 1.11 -1.31
N ASP A 36 18.95 -0.01 -1.56
CA ASP A 36 18.29 -1.29 -1.82
C ASP A 36 17.43 -1.75 -0.65
N GLU A 37 17.92 -1.58 0.57
CA GLU A 37 17.17 -2.01 1.75
C GLU A 37 15.85 -1.27 1.87
N LYS A 38 15.88 0.03 1.63
CA LYS A 38 14.68 0.85 1.71
C LYS A 38 13.71 0.50 0.59
N GLN A 39 14.23 0.26 -0.61
CA GLN A 39 13.42 -0.20 -1.75
C GLN A 39 12.70 -1.49 -1.40
N ASP A 40 13.43 -2.46 -0.87
CA ASP A 40 12.88 -3.77 -0.53
C ASP A 40 11.83 -3.66 0.56
N ALA A 41 12.05 -2.84 1.56
CA ALA A 41 11.10 -2.63 2.65
C ALA A 41 9.80 -2.03 2.13
N VAL A 42 9.89 -1.02 1.26
CA VAL A 42 8.72 -0.37 0.67
C VAL A 42 7.95 -1.35 -0.23
N LEU A 43 8.68 -2.09 -1.07
CA LEU A 43 8.06 -3.06 -1.99
C LEU A 43 7.30 -4.14 -1.22
N ARG A 44 7.87 -4.64 -0.12
CA ARG A 44 7.19 -5.65 0.69
C ARG A 44 5.87 -5.11 1.25
N ARG A 45 5.87 -3.87 1.71
CA ARG A 45 4.65 -3.27 2.25
C ARG A 45 3.61 -2.99 1.17
N LEU A 46 4.03 -2.58 -0.02
CA LEU A 46 3.11 -2.42 -1.16
C LEU A 46 2.48 -3.76 -1.54
N GLU A 47 3.24 -4.84 -1.50
CA GLU A 47 2.73 -6.18 -1.75
C GLU A 47 1.65 -6.56 -0.73
N ILE A 48 1.91 -6.31 0.56
CA ILE A 48 0.95 -6.61 1.61
C ILE A 48 -0.35 -5.83 1.40
N ILE A 49 -0.24 -4.54 1.08
CA ILE A 49 -1.41 -3.69 0.82
C ILE A 49 -2.24 -4.26 -0.34
N GLY A 50 -1.58 -4.60 -1.45
CA GLY A 50 -2.26 -5.12 -2.62
C GLY A 50 -2.93 -6.47 -2.38
N GLU A 51 -2.25 -7.36 -1.66
CA GLU A 51 -2.80 -8.67 -1.31
C GLU A 51 -4.01 -8.53 -0.39
N ALA A 52 -3.90 -7.70 0.64
CA ALA A 52 -5.01 -7.49 1.57
C ALA A 52 -6.22 -6.90 0.84
N ALA A 53 -6.00 -5.89 0.00
CA ALA A 53 -7.06 -5.27 -0.77
C ALA A 53 -7.79 -6.29 -1.66
N GLY A 54 -7.04 -7.23 -2.25
CA GLY A 54 -7.60 -8.26 -3.12
C GLY A 54 -8.47 -9.27 -2.38
N ARG A 55 -8.36 -9.34 -1.07
CA ARG A 55 -9.10 -10.30 -0.22
C ARG A 55 -10.27 -9.66 0.53
N ILE A 56 -10.47 -8.35 0.38
CA ILE A 56 -11.61 -7.66 0.99
C ILE A 56 -12.87 -8.07 0.22
N ALA A 57 -13.89 -8.54 0.94
CA ALA A 57 -15.14 -8.96 0.36
C ALA A 57 -15.88 -7.78 -0.29
N HIS A 58 -16.57 -8.04 -1.38
CA HIS A 58 -17.25 -6.99 -2.13
C HIS A 58 -18.24 -6.19 -1.25
N GLU A 59 -18.96 -6.87 -0.37
CA GLU A 59 -19.88 -6.21 0.55
C GLU A 59 -19.18 -5.24 1.48
N VAL A 60 -17.98 -5.61 1.93
CA VAL A 60 -17.19 -4.75 2.81
C VAL A 60 -16.67 -3.53 2.04
N GLN A 61 -16.28 -3.72 0.79
CA GLN A 61 -15.83 -2.61 -0.05
C GLN A 61 -16.89 -1.51 -0.15
N LYS A 62 -18.15 -1.90 -0.19
CA LYS A 62 -19.28 -0.95 -0.28
C LYS A 62 -19.39 -0.06 0.95
N GLU A 63 -18.87 -0.50 2.10
CA GLU A 63 -18.85 0.30 3.32
C GLU A 63 -17.83 1.43 3.26
N PHE A 64 -16.88 1.34 2.34
CA PHE A 64 -15.76 2.28 2.25
C PHE A 64 -15.59 2.80 0.83
N PRO A 65 -16.58 3.58 0.33
CA PRO A 65 -16.55 4.04 -1.05
C PRO A 65 -15.37 4.95 -1.38
N ASP A 66 -14.73 5.54 -0.37
CA ASP A 66 -13.56 6.40 -0.57
C ASP A 66 -12.27 5.62 -0.75
N ILE A 67 -12.29 4.31 -0.53
CA ILE A 67 -11.11 3.48 -0.71
C ILE A 67 -11.13 2.88 -2.12
N PRO A 68 -10.18 3.23 -2.99
CA PRO A 68 -10.15 2.72 -4.36
C PRO A 68 -9.53 1.33 -4.41
N PHE A 69 -10.26 0.32 -3.94
CA PHE A 69 -9.75 -1.05 -3.82
C PHE A 69 -9.18 -1.60 -5.12
N ARG A 70 -9.81 -1.30 -6.24
CA ARG A 70 -9.35 -1.81 -7.53
C ARG A 70 -7.95 -1.30 -7.87
N GLN A 71 -7.72 0.00 -7.69
CA GLN A 71 -6.41 0.59 -7.94
C GLN A 71 -5.38 0.09 -6.95
N ILE A 72 -5.79 -0.11 -5.70
CA ILE A 72 -4.88 -0.59 -4.64
C ILE A 72 -4.42 -2.01 -4.94
N ARG A 73 -5.32 -2.87 -5.43
CA ARG A 73 -4.95 -4.22 -5.84
C ARG A 73 -3.86 -4.18 -6.91
N GLY A 74 -3.85 -3.16 -7.73
CA GLY A 74 -2.84 -2.97 -8.76
C GLY A 74 -1.45 -2.70 -8.21
N MET A 75 -1.31 -2.38 -6.93
CA MET A 75 0.01 -2.18 -6.33
C MET A 75 0.87 -3.44 -6.36
N ARG A 76 0.24 -4.62 -6.40
CA ARG A 76 0.97 -5.88 -6.55
C ARG A 76 1.72 -5.93 -7.89
N ASN A 77 1.15 -5.32 -8.92
CA ASN A 77 1.74 -5.35 -10.25
C ASN A 77 3.01 -4.52 -10.36
N ILE A 78 3.23 -3.59 -9.44
CA ILE A 78 4.47 -2.81 -9.38
C ILE A 78 5.64 -3.73 -9.04
N ILE A 79 5.38 -4.72 -8.18
CA ILE A 79 6.38 -5.66 -7.69
C ILE A 79 6.52 -6.86 -8.63
N ALA A 80 5.40 -7.33 -9.15
CA ALA A 80 5.34 -8.47 -10.06
C ALA A 80 5.63 -8.04 -11.49
N HIS A 81 6.58 -7.13 -11.66
CA HIS A 81 6.96 -6.64 -12.98
C HIS A 81 7.75 -7.71 -13.73
N ASP A 82 7.60 -7.73 -15.04
CA ASP A 82 8.23 -8.71 -15.90
C ASP A 82 9.75 -8.75 -15.71
N TYR A 83 10.29 -9.96 -15.64
CA TYR A 83 11.73 -10.21 -15.61
C TYR A 83 12.45 -9.63 -14.40
N GLY A 84 11.73 -9.39 -13.32
CA GLY A 84 12.33 -8.95 -12.07
C GLY A 84 12.78 -7.49 -12.03
N GLU A 85 12.54 -6.75 -13.09
CA GLU A 85 12.84 -5.32 -13.08
C GLU A 85 11.67 -4.56 -12.46
N VAL A 86 12.01 -3.65 -11.55
CA VAL A 86 11.03 -2.81 -10.88
C VAL A 86 11.22 -1.38 -11.34
N ASP A 87 10.12 -0.73 -11.71
CA ASP A 87 10.13 0.68 -12.07
C ASP A 87 10.16 1.52 -10.78
N LEU A 88 11.37 1.92 -10.37
CA LEU A 88 11.57 2.66 -9.13
C LEU A 88 10.89 4.02 -9.12
N GLU A 89 10.76 4.66 -10.27
CA GLU A 89 10.03 5.93 -10.35
C GLU A 89 8.57 5.73 -9.99
N ARG A 90 7.96 4.67 -10.51
CA ARG A 90 6.56 4.36 -10.19
C ARG A 90 6.40 3.98 -8.72
N VAL A 91 7.35 3.22 -8.18
CA VAL A 91 7.33 2.86 -6.75
C VAL A 91 7.42 4.11 -5.89
N TRP A 92 8.34 5.01 -6.21
CA TRP A 92 8.51 6.25 -5.47
C TRP A 92 7.23 7.08 -5.49
N GLU A 93 6.66 7.28 -6.67
CA GLU A 93 5.44 8.07 -6.82
C GLU A 93 4.27 7.45 -6.03
N THR A 94 4.10 6.14 -6.14
CA THR A 94 3.06 5.43 -5.40
C THR A 94 3.24 5.62 -3.90
N ALA A 95 4.47 5.46 -3.41
CA ALA A 95 4.77 5.55 -1.98
C ALA A 95 4.63 6.97 -1.43
N MET A 96 4.95 7.97 -2.23
CA MET A 96 4.94 9.36 -1.78
C MET A 96 3.61 10.07 -1.97
N VAL A 97 2.79 9.62 -2.92
CA VAL A 97 1.53 10.28 -3.25
C VAL A 97 0.34 9.42 -2.85
N ASP A 98 0.27 8.20 -3.38
CA ASP A 98 -0.92 7.35 -3.19
C ASP A 98 -1.01 6.79 -1.78
N VAL A 99 0.10 6.37 -1.20
CA VAL A 99 0.11 5.73 0.12
C VAL A 99 -0.29 6.69 1.24
N PRO A 100 0.23 7.91 1.32
CA PRO A 100 -0.24 8.85 2.35
C PRO A 100 -1.73 9.15 2.27
N ALA A 101 -2.28 9.29 1.06
CA ALA A 101 -3.72 9.51 0.87
C ALA A 101 -4.53 8.31 1.34
N LEU A 102 -4.07 7.10 1.00
CA LEU A 102 -4.70 5.86 1.44
C LEU A 102 -4.68 5.74 2.96
N LEU A 103 -3.54 6.07 3.58
CA LEU A 103 -3.40 6.01 5.03
C LEU A 103 -4.45 6.88 5.73
N LYS A 104 -4.64 8.10 5.26
CA LYS A 104 -5.64 9.00 5.83
C LYS A 104 -7.05 8.40 5.73
N THR A 105 -7.38 7.84 4.59
CA THR A 105 -8.68 7.23 4.36
C THR A 105 -8.90 6.03 5.28
N LEU A 106 -7.88 5.17 5.41
CA LEU A 106 -7.95 3.99 6.27
C LEU A 106 -8.05 4.37 7.75
N GLU A 107 -7.32 5.39 8.18
CA GLU A 107 -7.39 5.86 9.56
C GLU A 107 -8.79 6.34 9.91
N ARG A 108 -9.44 7.05 9.00
CA ARG A 108 -10.83 7.48 9.20
C ARG A 108 -11.78 6.29 9.24
N ALA A 109 -11.58 5.33 8.36
CA ALA A 109 -12.44 4.15 8.25
C ALA A 109 -12.36 3.24 9.48
N LEU A 110 -11.22 3.24 10.15
CA LEU A 110 -10.95 2.33 11.27
C LEU A 110 -11.06 2.98 12.66
N ARG A 111 -11.57 4.18 12.70
CA ARG A 111 -11.83 4.85 13.99
C ARG A 111 -12.93 4.17 14.78
#